data_e18165e515c8acd97a65d9dd7358244e
#
_entry.id   e18165e515c8acd97a65d9dd7358244e
#
_cell.length_a   1.000
_cell.length_b   1.000
_cell.length_c   1.000
_cell.angle_alpha   90.00
_cell.angle_beta   90.00
_cell.angle_gamma   90.00
#
_symmetry.space_group_name_H-M   'P 1'
#
loop_
_entity.id
_entity.type
_entity.pdbx_description
1 polymer ?
#
loop_
_entity_poly.entity_id
_entity_poly.type
_entity_poly.pdbx_seq_one_letter_code
_entity_poly.pdbx_strand_id
1 'polypeptide(L)'
;MGKLLVTNLGLNNLQSKPFHYIFFCLLLCALSIKAQNSVVDSLVQDSLSTKEKEPLLLEKVNYKAKDYVRINRAENKLYLYDEAELYYQDIELRAGIIVLDYKTNEVYAGRIVKDSVLVQNPYFIQGGNQVNPDSIRFNFDTQKALIWNSKSGQNGMDIFARITKKENDSVYYIK
;
A
#
# COMPACT_ATOMS: atom_id res chain seq x y z
N MET A 1 37.98 15.00 83.20
CA MET A 1 39.04 15.57 82.33
C MET A 1 39.63 14.41 81.54
N GLY A 2 39.24 14.21 80.31
CA GLY A 2 39.77 13.22 79.41
C GLY A 2 39.73 13.69 77.99
N LYS A 3 40.90 13.97 77.46
CA LYS A 3 41.11 14.41 76.05
C LYS A 3 40.91 13.23 75.10
N LEU A 4 39.97 13.35 74.19
CA LEU A 4 39.90 12.47 73.04
C LEU A 4 40.95 12.89 71.98
N LEU A 5 41.83 11.96 71.66
CA LEU A 5 42.74 12.02 70.52
C LEU A 5 41.99 11.53 69.31
N VAL A 6 41.77 12.42 68.35
CA VAL A 6 41.28 12.05 67.01
C VAL A 6 42.47 11.74 66.15
N THR A 7 42.69 10.48 65.84
CA THR A 7 43.70 10.07 64.87
C THR A 7 43.11 10.22 63.46
N ASN A 8 43.70 11.13 62.69
CA ASN A 8 43.51 11.26 61.25
C ASN A 8 44.11 10.05 60.53
N LEU A 9 43.23 9.13 60.08
CA LEU A 9 43.63 8.11 59.14
C LEU A 9 43.42 8.64 57.71
N GLY A 10 44.50 8.75 57.00
CA GLY A 10 44.59 9.29 55.66
C GLY A 10 43.74 8.56 54.61
N LEU A 11 42.79 9.26 54.12
CA LEU A 11 41.99 8.90 52.97
C LEU A 11 42.44 9.66 51.70
N ASN A 12 43.72 9.57 51.40
CA ASN A 12 44.23 10.13 50.17
C ASN A 12 44.95 9.07 49.38
N ASN A 13 44.22 8.20 48.62
CA ASN A 13 44.78 7.46 47.48
C ASN A 13 43.81 6.55 46.74
N LEU A 14 42.50 6.79 46.81
CA LEU A 14 41.57 5.92 46.06
C LEU A 14 40.79 6.64 44.92
N GLN A 15 41.13 7.87 44.58
CA GLN A 15 40.29 8.66 43.68
C GLN A 15 40.85 8.89 42.25
N SER A 16 42.04 8.39 41.96
CA SER A 16 42.62 8.60 40.61
C SER A 16 42.52 7.38 39.67
N LYS A 17 42.35 6.19 40.23
CA LYS A 17 42.37 4.95 39.41
C LYS A 17 41.12 4.73 38.55
N PRO A 18 39.87 4.95 38.97
CA PRO A 18 38.70 4.76 38.08
C PRO A 18 38.64 5.75 36.93
N PHE A 19 39.14 6.98 37.13
CA PHE A 19 39.12 7.99 36.10
C PHE A 19 40.05 7.66 34.91
N HIS A 20 41.20 7.06 35.19
CA HIS A 20 42.13 6.60 34.15
C HIS A 20 41.58 5.41 33.35
N TYR A 21 40.87 4.50 33.98
CA TYR A 21 40.23 3.38 33.29
C TYR A 21 39.05 3.85 32.41
N ILE A 22 38.24 4.82 32.89
CA ILE A 22 37.16 5.42 32.12
C ILE A 22 37.70 6.19 30.91
N PHE A 23 38.78 6.96 31.10
CA PHE A 23 39.44 7.67 30.03
C PHE A 23 40.08 6.72 29.00
N PHE A 24 40.69 5.61 29.47
CA PHE A 24 41.27 4.59 28.61
C PHE A 24 40.21 3.81 27.81
N CYS A 25 39.08 3.49 28.43
CA CYS A 25 37.93 2.89 27.73
C CYS A 25 37.33 3.84 26.69
N LEU A 26 37.24 5.13 26.99
CA LEU A 26 36.74 6.13 26.04
C LEU A 26 37.69 6.32 24.86
N LEU A 27 39.00 6.24 25.09
CA LEU A 27 40.04 6.29 24.05
C LEU A 27 39.97 5.03 23.14
N LEU A 28 39.72 3.87 23.69
CA LEU A 28 39.57 2.62 22.94
C LEU A 28 38.29 2.61 22.07
N CYS A 29 37.20 3.18 22.57
CA CYS A 29 35.97 3.36 21.77
C CYS A 29 36.16 4.31 20.59
N ALA A 30 37.01 5.36 20.76
CA ALA A 30 37.30 6.30 19.68
C ALA A 30 38.13 5.69 18.54
N LEU A 31 38.88 4.62 18.80
CA LEU A 31 39.64 3.93 17.75
C LEU A 31 38.82 2.93 16.93
N SER A 32 37.64 2.54 17.42
CA SER A 32 36.74 1.59 16.72
C SER A 32 35.90 2.26 15.62
N ILE A 33 35.83 3.58 15.58
CA ILE A 33 34.98 4.33 14.62
C ILE A 33 35.67 4.55 13.26
N LYS A 34 36.95 4.25 13.14
CA LYS A 34 37.71 4.45 11.88
C LYS A 34 37.78 3.22 10.97
N ALA A 35 37.11 2.12 11.31
CA ALA A 35 37.17 0.88 10.52
C ALA A 35 35.96 0.67 9.58
N GLN A 36 35.11 1.67 9.39
CA GLN A 36 33.94 1.55 8.49
C GLN A 36 33.96 2.47 7.26
N ASN A 37 35.11 3.07 6.94
CA ASN A 37 35.31 3.77 5.67
C ASN A 37 36.38 3.07 4.84
N SER A 38 36.16 1.84 4.42
CA SER A 38 36.84 1.28 3.26
C SER A 38 35.92 1.47 2.05
N VAL A 39 36.17 2.56 1.37
CA VAL A 39 36.19 2.76 -0.06
C VAL A 39 35.97 1.45 -0.83
N VAL A 40 34.78 1.32 -1.45
CA VAL A 40 34.67 0.62 -2.69
C VAL A 40 34.49 1.70 -3.76
N ASP A 41 35.62 2.16 -4.23
CA ASP A 41 35.72 2.88 -5.48
C ASP A 41 35.70 1.84 -6.61
N SER A 42 35.03 2.24 -7.68
CA SER A 42 34.95 1.60 -9.00
C SER A 42 34.25 0.24 -9.10
N LEU A 43 32.99 0.32 -9.48
CA LEU A 43 32.54 -0.10 -10.80
C LEU A 43 31.26 0.66 -11.09
N VAL A 44 31.36 1.65 -11.95
CA VAL A 44 30.23 2.21 -12.68
C VAL A 44 29.64 1.05 -13.49
N GLN A 45 28.71 0.34 -12.88
CA GLN A 45 27.80 -0.48 -13.59
C GLN A 45 26.49 0.29 -13.61
N ASP A 46 26.26 0.87 -14.75
CA ASP A 46 25.02 1.50 -15.16
C ASP A 46 23.91 0.45 -15.10
N SER A 47 23.57 0.10 -13.87
CA SER A 47 22.34 -0.62 -13.56
C SER A 47 21.27 0.44 -13.53
N LEU A 48 20.57 0.58 -14.63
CA LEU A 48 19.20 1.06 -14.64
C LEU A 48 18.49 0.31 -13.51
N SER A 49 18.51 0.90 -12.33
CA SER A 49 17.63 0.54 -11.24
C SER A 49 16.23 0.85 -11.77
N THR A 50 15.67 -0.12 -12.46
CA THR A 50 14.22 -0.21 -12.59
C THR A 50 13.74 -0.33 -11.17
N LYS A 51 13.40 0.80 -10.57
CA LYS A 51 12.71 0.88 -9.30
C LYS A 51 11.46 0.01 -9.50
N GLU A 52 11.55 -1.25 -9.10
CA GLU A 52 10.41 -2.14 -9.07
C GLU A 52 9.38 -1.40 -8.22
N LYS A 53 8.35 -0.92 -8.89
CA LYS A 53 7.28 -0.18 -8.25
C LYS A 53 6.67 -1.16 -7.27
N GLU A 54 6.92 -0.98 -5.97
CA GLU A 54 6.25 -1.78 -4.95
C GLU A 54 4.75 -1.78 -5.28
N PRO A 55 4.10 -2.95 -5.22
CA PRO A 55 2.68 -3.03 -5.51
C PRO A 55 1.94 -2.10 -4.54
N LEU A 56 1.35 -1.05 -5.09
CA LEU A 56 0.68 0.02 -4.35
C LEU A 56 -0.60 -0.44 -3.61
N LEU A 57 -1.05 -1.66 -3.84
CA LEU A 57 -2.08 -2.30 -3.03
C LEU A 57 -1.48 -2.72 -1.68
N LEU A 58 -1.29 -1.73 -0.81
CA LEU A 58 -0.69 -1.88 0.53
C LEU A 58 -1.56 -2.71 1.48
N GLU A 59 -2.85 -2.86 1.17
CA GLU A 59 -3.79 -3.63 1.96
C GLU A 59 -4.22 -4.90 1.24
N LYS A 60 -4.62 -5.89 2.01
CA LYS A 60 -5.12 -7.15 1.46
C LYS A 60 -6.44 -6.94 0.72
N VAL A 61 -6.46 -7.20 -0.58
CA VAL A 61 -7.69 -7.29 -1.36
C VAL A 61 -8.44 -8.57 -0.97
N ASN A 62 -9.68 -8.43 -0.55
CA ASN A 62 -10.57 -9.57 -0.31
C ASN A 62 -11.42 -9.79 -1.56
N TYR A 63 -11.55 -11.04 -2.00
CA TYR A 63 -12.31 -11.39 -3.20
C TYR A 63 -12.92 -12.77 -3.11
N LYS A 64 -14.00 -12.96 -3.86
CA LYS A 64 -14.61 -14.28 -4.09
C LYS A 64 -15.33 -14.31 -5.46
N ALA A 65 -15.60 -15.50 -5.95
CA ALA A 65 -16.42 -15.73 -7.12
C ALA A 65 -17.07 -17.11 -7.00
N LYS A 66 -18.18 -17.34 -7.73
CA LYS A 66 -18.95 -18.58 -7.66
C LYS A 66 -18.36 -19.66 -8.55
N ASP A 67 -17.99 -19.34 -9.79
CA ASP A 67 -17.47 -20.32 -10.74
C ASP A 67 -15.96 -20.48 -10.57
N TYR A 68 -15.15 -19.45 -10.87
CA TYR A 68 -13.71 -19.57 -10.68
C TYR A 68 -13.01 -18.29 -10.22
N VAL A 69 -11.92 -18.51 -9.48
CA VAL A 69 -10.90 -17.54 -9.13
C VAL A 69 -9.60 -18.01 -9.78
N ARG A 70 -9.03 -17.21 -10.68
CA ARG A 70 -7.80 -17.54 -11.40
C ARG A 70 -6.76 -16.45 -11.25
N ILE A 71 -5.58 -16.81 -10.75
CA ILE A 71 -4.41 -15.93 -10.69
C ILE A 71 -3.48 -16.29 -11.84
N ASN A 72 -3.27 -15.36 -12.77
CA ASN A 72 -2.28 -15.47 -13.84
C ASN A 72 -1.02 -14.69 -13.43
N ARG A 73 -0.01 -15.40 -12.96
CA ARG A 73 1.25 -14.78 -12.49
C ARG A 73 2.06 -14.18 -13.63
N ALA A 74 1.98 -14.73 -14.84
CA ALA A 74 2.71 -14.21 -15.99
C ALA A 74 2.19 -12.83 -16.44
N GLU A 75 0.88 -12.61 -16.29
CA GLU A 75 0.22 -11.36 -16.62
C GLU A 75 0.05 -10.43 -15.40
N ASN A 76 0.35 -10.90 -14.19
CA ASN A 76 0.05 -10.23 -12.93
C ASN A 76 -1.45 -9.89 -12.78
N LYS A 77 -2.33 -10.83 -13.13
CA LYS A 77 -3.78 -10.60 -13.11
C LYS A 77 -4.52 -11.63 -12.26
N LEU A 78 -5.58 -11.13 -11.61
CA LEU A 78 -6.60 -11.92 -10.95
C LEU A 78 -7.88 -11.85 -11.77
N TYR A 79 -8.46 -13.01 -12.05
CA TYR A 79 -9.74 -13.16 -12.73
C TYR A 79 -10.75 -13.78 -11.78
N LEU A 80 -11.91 -13.15 -11.64
CA LEU A 80 -13.04 -13.61 -10.87
C LEU A 80 -14.22 -13.74 -11.83
N TYR A 81 -14.91 -14.86 -11.83
CA TYR A 81 -16.00 -15.12 -12.77
C TYR A 81 -17.20 -15.73 -12.08
N ASP A 82 -18.38 -15.23 -12.44
CA ASP A 82 -19.70 -15.53 -11.91
C ASP A 82 -19.87 -15.10 -10.45
N GLU A 83 -20.81 -14.22 -10.21
CA GLU A 83 -21.07 -13.61 -8.90
C GLU A 83 -19.74 -13.15 -8.25
N ALA A 84 -18.93 -12.46 -9.05
CA ALA A 84 -17.63 -11.97 -8.62
C ALA A 84 -17.77 -10.80 -7.65
N GLU A 85 -17.00 -10.83 -6.58
CA GLU A 85 -16.96 -9.78 -5.57
C GLU A 85 -15.50 -9.44 -5.23
N LEU A 86 -15.23 -8.14 -5.05
CA LEU A 86 -13.94 -7.61 -4.66
C LEU A 86 -14.14 -6.49 -3.65
N TYR A 87 -13.38 -6.52 -2.57
CA TYR A 87 -13.41 -5.54 -1.50
C TYR A 87 -12.00 -5.02 -1.22
N TYR A 88 -11.85 -3.71 -1.22
CA TYR A 88 -10.59 -3.04 -0.94
C TYR A 88 -10.84 -1.68 -0.28
N GLN A 89 -10.39 -1.49 0.95
CA GLN A 89 -10.65 -0.28 1.74
C GLN A 89 -12.17 0.04 1.80
N ASP A 90 -12.57 1.21 1.31
CA ASP A 90 -13.96 1.66 1.21
C ASP A 90 -14.65 1.30 -0.11
N ILE A 91 -13.97 0.49 -0.94
CA ILE A 91 -14.47 0.06 -2.25
C ILE A 91 -15.11 -1.31 -2.14
N GLU A 92 -16.33 -1.41 -2.63
CA GLU A 92 -17.04 -2.64 -2.89
C GLU A 92 -17.36 -2.74 -4.39
N LEU A 93 -16.97 -3.84 -5.02
CA LEU A 93 -17.22 -4.12 -6.43
C LEU A 93 -17.80 -5.51 -6.59
N ARG A 94 -18.98 -5.61 -7.16
CA ARG A 94 -19.64 -6.88 -7.52
C ARG A 94 -19.97 -6.87 -9.01
N ALA A 95 -19.81 -8.01 -9.69
CA ALA A 95 -20.08 -8.10 -11.14
C ALA A 95 -20.16 -9.55 -11.61
N GLY A 96 -20.49 -9.75 -12.87
CA GLY A 96 -20.37 -11.06 -13.51
C GLY A 96 -18.91 -11.49 -13.70
N ILE A 97 -18.06 -10.53 -14.10
CA ILE A 97 -16.61 -10.74 -14.21
C ILE A 97 -15.87 -9.56 -13.58
N ILE A 98 -14.81 -9.86 -12.84
CA ILE A 98 -13.86 -8.87 -12.34
C ILE A 98 -12.46 -9.30 -12.75
N VAL A 99 -11.68 -8.37 -13.30
CA VAL A 99 -10.27 -8.57 -13.65
C VAL A 99 -9.44 -7.50 -12.97
N LEU A 100 -8.59 -7.88 -12.03
CA LEU A 100 -7.64 -6.99 -11.36
C LEU A 100 -6.26 -7.18 -11.98
N ASP A 101 -5.68 -6.10 -12.48
CA ASP A 101 -4.31 -6.04 -12.96
C ASP A 101 -3.43 -5.42 -11.87
N TYR A 102 -2.61 -6.25 -11.22
CA TYR A 102 -1.70 -5.82 -10.16
C TYR A 102 -0.53 -4.95 -10.66
N LYS A 103 -0.23 -5.00 -11.96
CA LYS A 103 0.85 -4.20 -12.55
C LYS A 103 0.46 -2.73 -12.69
N THR A 104 -0.79 -2.49 -13.05
CA THR A 104 -1.34 -1.14 -13.26
C THR A 104 -2.22 -0.66 -12.13
N ASN A 105 -2.50 -1.53 -11.14
CA ASN A 105 -3.48 -1.32 -10.07
C ASN A 105 -4.86 -0.90 -10.61
N GLU A 106 -5.24 -1.48 -11.74
CA GLU A 106 -6.52 -1.24 -12.41
C GLU A 106 -7.43 -2.45 -12.29
N VAL A 107 -8.68 -2.21 -11.96
CA VAL A 107 -9.74 -3.22 -11.99
C VAL A 107 -10.72 -2.92 -13.12
N TYR A 108 -11.08 -3.97 -13.85
CA TYR A 108 -12.20 -3.99 -14.77
C TYR A 108 -13.32 -4.85 -14.18
N ALA A 109 -14.57 -4.37 -14.27
CA ALA A 109 -15.75 -5.16 -13.96
C ALA A 109 -16.80 -5.02 -15.06
N GLY A 110 -17.48 -6.13 -15.35
CA GLY A 110 -18.46 -6.19 -16.42
C GLY A 110 -19.49 -7.30 -16.23
N ARG A 111 -20.46 -7.31 -17.14
CA ARG A 111 -21.48 -8.34 -17.23
C ARG A 111 -20.90 -9.63 -17.82
N ILE A 112 -21.59 -10.74 -17.61
CA ILE A 112 -21.34 -12.02 -18.28
C ILE A 112 -22.56 -12.43 -19.10
N VAL A 113 -22.33 -13.34 -20.05
CA VAL A 113 -23.42 -13.93 -20.84
C VAL A 113 -23.80 -15.28 -20.21
N LYS A 114 -25.07 -15.44 -19.86
CA LYS A 114 -25.69 -16.71 -19.48
C LYS A 114 -26.94 -16.91 -20.32
N ASP A 115 -27.09 -18.05 -20.91
CA ASP A 115 -28.24 -18.40 -21.76
C ASP A 115 -28.56 -17.33 -22.82
N SER A 116 -27.49 -16.79 -23.47
CA SER A 116 -27.56 -15.73 -24.48
C SER A 116 -28.04 -14.36 -23.96
N VAL A 117 -28.13 -14.19 -22.64
CA VAL A 117 -28.52 -12.94 -21.99
C VAL A 117 -27.36 -12.36 -21.20
N LEU A 118 -27.17 -11.03 -21.28
CA LEU A 118 -26.22 -10.31 -20.43
C LEU A 118 -26.81 -10.18 -19.02
N VAL A 119 -26.08 -10.69 -18.04
CA VAL A 119 -26.50 -10.70 -16.62
C VAL A 119 -25.40 -10.20 -15.71
N GLN A 120 -25.76 -9.95 -14.45
CA GLN A 120 -24.84 -9.56 -13.37
C GLN A 120 -24.13 -8.25 -13.67
N ASN A 121 -24.93 -7.18 -13.82
CA ASN A 121 -24.40 -5.83 -13.97
C ASN A 121 -23.47 -5.50 -12.81
N PRO A 122 -22.38 -4.79 -13.08
CA PRO A 122 -21.53 -4.28 -12.03
C PRO A 122 -22.29 -3.41 -11.03
N TYR A 123 -21.91 -3.55 -9.79
CA TYR A 123 -22.32 -2.75 -8.65
C TYR A 123 -21.05 -2.24 -7.98
N PHE A 124 -20.87 -0.92 -7.99
CA PHE A 124 -19.68 -0.26 -7.48
C PHE A 124 -20.06 0.73 -6.40
N ILE A 125 -19.42 0.62 -5.23
CA ILE A 125 -19.49 1.59 -4.14
C ILE A 125 -18.10 2.09 -3.82
N GLN A 126 -17.99 3.40 -3.61
CA GLN A 126 -16.81 4.04 -3.05
C GLN A 126 -17.23 5.24 -2.19
N GLY A 127 -16.75 5.29 -0.94
CA GLY A 127 -17.06 6.40 -0.03
C GLY A 127 -18.55 6.70 0.13
N GLY A 128 -19.41 5.67 0.06
CA GLY A 128 -20.86 5.79 0.13
C GLY A 128 -21.56 6.16 -1.19
N ASN A 129 -20.82 6.49 -2.25
CA ASN A 129 -21.38 6.73 -3.58
C ASN A 129 -21.55 5.41 -4.33
N GLN A 130 -22.77 5.16 -4.80
CA GLN A 130 -23.15 3.94 -5.51
C GLN A 130 -23.37 4.22 -7.00
N VAL A 131 -22.85 3.32 -7.85
CA VAL A 131 -23.07 3.35 -9.30
C VAL A 131 -23.36 1.93 -9.81
N ASN A 132 -24.34 1.80 -10.72
CA ASN A 132 -24.71 0.56 -11.39
C ASN A 132 -24.46 0.70 -12.90
N PRO A 133 -23.27 0.40 -13.41
CA PRO A 133 -22.93 0.51 -14.83
C PRO A 133 -23.12 -0.82 -15.58
N ASP A 134 -22.96 -0.79 -16.90
CA ASP A 134 -22.75 -1.99 -17.70
C ASP A 134 -21.32 -2.53 -17.58
N SER A 135 -20.36 -1.62 -17.44
CA SER A 135 -18.98 -1.93 -17.13
C SER A 135 -18.26 -0.74 -16.50
N ILE A 136 -17.18 -1.02 -15.79
CA ILE A 136 -16.34 -0.02 -15.15
C ILE A 136 -14.87 -0.44 -15.23
N ARG A 137 -14.00 0.55 -15.46
CA ARG A 137 -12.57 0.48 -15.15
C ARG A 137 -12.27 1.49 -14.05
N PHE A 138 -11.55 1.04 -13.04
CA PHE A 138 -11.17 1.88 -11.91
C PHE A 138 -9.70 1.63 -11.59
N ASN A 139 -8.97 2.70 -11.34
CA ASN A 139 -7.57 2.64 -10.95
C ASN A 139 -7.42 3.00 -9.47
N PHE A 140 -6.88 2.08 -8.67
CA PHE A 140 -6.77 2.23 -7.22
C PHE A 140 -5.76 3.30 -6.79
N ASP A 141 -4.74 3.59 -7.62
CA ASP A 141 -3.72 4.60 -7.27
C ASP A 141 -4.21 6.01 -7.54
N THR A 142 -4.81 6.20 -8.71
CA THR A 142 -5.23 7.52 -9.17
C THR A 142 -6.65 7.86 -8.79
N GLN A 143 -7.42 6.86 -8.29
CA GLN A 143 -8.84 6.97 -7.97
C GLN A 143 -9.72 7.39 -9.18
N LYS A 144 -9.18 7.24 -10.38
CA LYS A 144 -9.89 7.56 -11.64
C LYS A 144 -10.71 6.38 -12.11
N ALA A 145 -11.85 6.68 -12.73
CA ALA A 145 -12.71 5.67 -13.33
C ALA A 145 -13.18 6.06 -14.72
N LEU A 146 -13.43 5.04 -15.54
CA LEU A 146 -14.19 5.12 -16.78
C LEU A 146 -15.38 4.16 -16.68
N ILE A 147 -16.58 4.69 -16.81
CA ILE A 147 -17.82 4.01 -16.48
C ILE A 147 -18.75 4.07 -17.68
N TRP A 148 -19.30 2.95 -18.11
CA TRP A 148 -20.19 2.86 -19.27
C TRP A 148 -21.61 2.53 -18.88
N ASN A 149 -22.56 3.25 -19.49
CA ASN A 149 -24.01 3.08 -19.30
C ASN A 149 -24.37 3.04 -17.81
N SER A 150 -24.01 4.07 -17.08
CA SER A 150 -24.23 4.13 -15.65
C SER A 150 -25.58 4.70 -15.28
N LYS A 151 -26.16 4.16 -14.22
CA LYS A 151 -27.27 4.74 -13.49
C LYS A 151 -26.79 5.02 -12.06
N SER A 152 -26.96 6.24 -11.60
CA SER A 152 -26.66 6.62 -10.21
C SER A 152 -27.79 7.50 -9.66
N GLY A 153 -28.09 7.32 -8.37
CA GLY A 153 -29.02 8.20 -7.64
C GLY A 153 -28.25 9.26 -6.90
N GLN A 154 -28.61 10.53 -7.07
CA GLN A 154 -28.03 11.63 -6.33
C GLN A 154 -29.10 12.66 -5.97
N ASN A 155 -29.23 13.00 -4.69
CA ASN A 155 -30.21 13.96 -4.19
C ASN A 155 -31.67 13.68 -4.65
N GLY A 156 -32.07 12.42 -4.72
CA GLY A 156 -33.40 12.01 -5.15
C GLY A 156 -33.62 12.02 -6.67
N MET A 157 -32.60 12.29 -7.49
CA MET A 157 -32.62 12.24 -8.94
C MET A 157 -31.87 11.03 -9.47
N ASP A 158 -32.42 10.35 -10.46
CA ASP A 158 -31.73 9.32 -11.24
C ASP A 158 -30.91 9.97 -12.37
N ILE A 159 -29.63 9.79 -12.37
CA ILE A 159 -28.70 10.26 -13.40
C ILE A 159 -28.33 9.07 -14.28
N PHE A 160 -28.59 9.20 -15.59
CA PHE A 160 -28.20 8.23 -16.60
C PHE A 160 -27.08 8.82 -17.46
N ALA A 161 -26.01 8.07 -17.64
CA ALA A 161 -24.88 8.50 -18.46
C ALA A 161 -24.37 7.35 -19.33
N ARG A 162 -24.18 7.62 -20.62
CA ARG A 162 -23.60 6.63 -21.54
C ARG A 162 -22.13 6.40 -21.24
N ILE A 163 -21.38 7.46 -20.95
CA ILE A 163 -19.99 7.42 -20.54
C ILE A 163 -19.79 8.44 -19.41
N THR A 164 -19.26 7.99 -18.30
CA THR A 164 -18.83 8.85 -17.20
C THR A 164 -17.33 8.65 -16.96
N LYS A 165 -16.57 9.75 -16.98
CA LYS A 165 -15.18 9.76 -16.55
C LYS A 165 -15.11 10.41 -15.16
N LYS A 166 -14.69 9.66 -14.16
CA LYS A 166 -14.33 10.18 -12.84
C LYS A 166 -12.86 10.60 -12.88
N GLU A 167 -12.57 11.85 -12.62
CA GLU A 167 -11.19 12.37 -12.56
C GLU A 167 -10.65 12.37 -11.14
N ASN A 168 -11.51 12.61 -10.15
CA ASN A 168 -11.24 12.55 -8.70
C ASN A 168 -12.59 12.43 -7.96
N ASP A 169 -12.58 12.55 -6.64
CA ASP A 169 -13.79 12.36 -5.82
C ASP A 169 -14.88 13.42 -6.03
N SER A 170 -14.55 14.55 -6.64
CA SER A 170 -15.45 15.68 -6.85
C SER A 170 -15.73 16.01 -8.31
N VAL A 171 -14.91 15.51 -9.25
CA VAL A 171 -15.00 15.90 -10.67
C VAL A 171 -15.37 14.72 -11.55
N TYR A 172 -16.53 14.83 -12.20
CA TYR A 172 -17.06 13.86 -13.12
C TYR A 172 -17.41 14.53 -14.47
N TYR A 173 -16.99 13.92 -15.56
CA TYR A 173 -17.36 14.29 -16.91
C TYR A 173 -18.39 13.29 -17.43
N ILE A 174 -19.57 13.77 -17.81
CA ILE A 174 -20.69 12.94 -18.25
C ILE A 174 -20.96 13.20 -19.73
N LYS A 175 -21.17 12.15 -20.52
CA LYS A 175 -21.51 12.21 -21.95
C LYS A 175 -22.64 11.25 -22.30
#